data_9c568494fb9575e17265ced999b87420
#
_entry.id   9c568494fb9575e17265ced999b87420
#
_cell.length_a   1.000
_cell.length_b   1.000
_cell.length_c   1.000
_cell.angle_alpha   90.00
_cell.angle_beta   90.00
_cell.angle_gamma   90.00
#
_symmetry.space_group_name_H-M   'P 1'
#
loop_
_entity.id
_entity.type
_entity.pdbx_description
1 polymer ?
#
loop_
_entity_poly.entity_id
_entity_poly.type
_entity_poly.pdbx_seq_one_letter_code
_entity_poly.pdbx_strand_id
1 'polypeptide(L)'
;ESDLVYEEAVIRKLVDTPYPSLVLVDKFESWMDGTCITVDEDDNITSFVSKREFDFTKTDEYYKTVNLYKFSKNFSEKYYVPFLEAYCNAMGLNEYYEQVLKVITFLGDLEIKAVKLNGEKWYEIDDVQDLDIAESLLAGKEEKLEKMQKRFGGYWRYPKLIDFCYLVNPYFPNKKLVSEMQTNFERLLGEYPSGMGVNSLIAAKIFGLHASQVIVGNGAAELIKSL
;
A
#
# COMPACT_ATOMS: atom_id res chain seq x y z
N GLU A 1 10.22 -15.86 -2.50
CA GLU A 1 9.45 -15.21 -3.55
C GLU A 1 10.39 -14.52 -4.54
N SER A 2 10.06 -14.50 -5.83
CA SER A 2 10.94 -14.01 -6.90
C SER A 2 10.60 -12.59 -7.39
N ASP A 3 9.59 -11.99 -6.80
CA ASP A 3 8.99 -10.71 -7.09
C ASP A 3 9.36 -9.60 -6.09
N LEU A 4 10.23 -9.93 -5.13
CA LEU A 4 10.73 -8.97 -4.15
C LEU A 4 12.06 -8.35 -4.61
N VAL A 5 12.14 -7.04 -4.53
CA VAL A 5 13.38 -6.27 -4.67
C VAL A 5 13.64 -5.47 -3.41
N TYR A 6 14.90 -5.44 -2.98
CA TYR A 6 15.28 -4.75 -1.75
C TYR A 6 16.76 -4.36 -1.75
N GLU A 7 17.11 -3.39 -0.95
CA GLU A 7 18.52 -3.04 -0.72
C GLU A 7 19.17 -3.99 0.30
N GLU A 8 20.50 -4.09 0.26
CA GLU A 8 21.29 -4.99 1.11
C GLU A 8 20.98 -4.83 2.60
N ALA A 9 20.66 -3.61 3.05
CA ALA A 9 20.33 -3.31 4.44
C ALA A 9 19.13 -4.15 4.97
N VAL A 10 18.18 -4.50 4.11
CA VAL A 10 17.03 -5.34 4.48
C VAL A 10 17.49 -6.74 4.88
N ILE A 11 18.33 -7.38 4.06
CA ILE A 11 18.87 -8.71 4.39
C ILE A 11 19.81 -8.67 5.58
N ARG A 12 20.63 -7.63 5.72
CA ARG A 12 21.46 -7.45 6.92
C ARG A 12 20.61 -7.39 8.17
N LYS A 13 19.52 -6.64 8.14
CA LYS A 13 18.58 -6.54 9.26
C LYS A 13 17.97 -7.90 9.63
N LEU A 14 17.60 -8.72 8.62
CA LEU A 14 17.10 -10.07 8.85
C LEU A 14 18.13 -10.96 9.56
N VAL A 15 19.39 -10.93 9.09
CA VAL A 15 20.46 -11.81 9.57
C VAL A 15 20.97 -11.35 10.94
N ASP A 16 21.27 -10.05 11.09
CA ASP A 16 21.98 -9.49 12.25
C ASP A 16 21.06 -9.32 13.47
N THR A 17 19.75 -9.27 13.28
CA THR A 17 18.82 -9.17 14.39
C THR A 17 18.87 -10.45 15.25
N PRO A 18 19.03 -10.33 16.59
CA PRO A 18 19.34 -11.47 17.46
C PRO A 18 18.18 -12.43 17.71
N TYR A 19 16.97 -12.13 17.24
CA TYR A 19 15.83 -13.02 17.44
C TYR A 19 16.01 -14.34 16.66
N PRO A 20 15.75 -15.49 17.30
CA PRO A 20 15.90 -16.80 16.64
C PRO A 20 14.96 -16.99 15.46
N SER A 21 13.73 -16.49 15.61
CA SER A 21 12.72 -16.48 14.56
C SER A 21 12.12 -15.08 14.46
N LEU A 22 12.05 -14.55 13.24
CA LEU A 22 11.50 -13.22 12.97
C LEU A 22 10.92 -13.12 11.56
N VAL A 23 10.08 -12.14 11.36
CA VAL A 23 9.62 -11.67 10.06
C VAL A 23 9.94 -10.18 9.92
N LEU A 24 10.42 -9.77 8.76
CA LEU A 24 10.54 -8.36 8.44
C LEU A 24 9.17 -7.81 8.03
N VAL A 25 8.84 -6.65 8.57
CA VAL A 25 7.55 -6.00 8.30
C VAL A 25 7.75 -4.52 8.05
N ASP A 26 6.86 -3.93 7.28
CA ASP A 26 6.79 -2.49 7.10
C ASP A 26 5.40 -1.98 7.45
N LYS A 27 5.28 -0.70 7.79
CA LYS A 27 3.98 -0.10 8.07
C LYS A 27 3.11 -0.20 6.83
N PHE A 28 1.87 -0.67 7.00
CA PHE A 28 0.96 -0.81 5.87
C PHE A 28 0.74 0.52 5.15
N GLU A 29 0.85 0.50 3.84
CA GLU A 29 0.50 1.59 2.94
C GLU A 29 -0.53 1.11 1.90
N SER A 30 -1.34 2.02 1.38
CA SER A 30 -2.49 1.68 0.53
C SER A 30 -2.16 1.00 -0.82
N TRP A 31 -0.91 1.00 -1.22
CA TRP A 31 -0.43 0.31 -2.42
C TRP A 31 -0.04 -1.15 -2.17
N MET A 32 0.14 -1.53 -0.90
CA MET A 32 0.56 -2.87 -0.51
C MET A 32 -0.60 -3.86 -0.58
N ASP A 33 -0.36 -5.04 -1.12
CA ASP A 33 -1.30 -6.17 -1.13
C ASP A 33 -0.72 -7.36 -0.34
N GLY A 34 -1.52 -8.39 -0.11
CA GLY A 34 -1.12 -9.62 0.54
C GLY A 34 -1.31 -9.64 2.06
N THR A 35 -0.50 -10.46 2.74
CA THR A 35 -0.67 -10.74 4.17
C THR A 35 -0.17 -9.59 5.04
N CYS A 36 -1.01 -9.12 5.94
CA CYS A 36 -0.66 -8.17 6.99
C CYS A 36 -0.62 -8.88 8.35
N ILE A 37 0.01 -8.24 9.31
CA ILE A 37 0.02 -8.67 10.71
C ILE A 37 -0.36 -7.54 11.64
N THR A 38 -0.83 -7.92 12.84
CA THR A 38 -0.89 -7.05 14.00
C THR A 38 0.15 -7.48 15.03
N VAL A 39 0.63 -6.53 15.82
CA VAL A 39 1.66 -6.76 16.84
C VAL A 39 1.24 -6.15 18.17
N ASP A 40 1.78 -6.69 19.26
CA ASP A 40 1.67 -6.09 20.58
C ASP A 40 2.79 -5.04 20.83
N GLU A 41 2.85 -4.50 22.05
CA GLU A 41 3.84 -3.50 22.46
C GLU A 41 5.29 -4.04 22.46
N ASP A 42 5.45 -5.36 22.53
CA ASP A 42 6.74 -6.06 22.54
C ASP A 42 7.13 -6.61 21.15
N ASP A 43 6.42 -6.19 20.10
CA ASP A 43 6.58 -6.67 18.71
C ASP A 43 6.34 -8.18 18.52
N ASN A 44 5.55 -8.81 19.41
CA ASN A 44 5.07 -10.15 19.14
C ASN A 44 3.91 -10.09 18.15
N ILE A 45 3.86 -11.05 17.23
CA ILE A 45 2.75 -11.15 16.28
C ILE A 45 1.50 -11.64 17.03
N THR A 46 0.45 -10.83 16.97
CA THR A 46 -0.83 -11.17 17.58
C THR A 46 -1.82 -11.81 16.60
N SER A 47 -1.71 -11.47 15.31
CA SER A 47 -2.54 -12.07 14.26
C SER A 47 -1.88 -11.92 12.88
N PHE A 48 -2.14 -12.91 12.02
CA PHE A 48 -1.97 -12.81 10.57
C PHE A 48 -3.33 -12.49 9.95
N VAL A 49 -3.40 -11.37 9.25
CA VAL A 49 -4.63 -10.83 8.64
C VAL A 49 -4.60 -11.10 7.14
N SER A 50 -5.46 -12.01 6.68
CA SER A 50 -5.58 -12.31 5.26
C SER A 50 -6.37 -11.21 4.53
N LYS A 51 -6.28 -11.17 3.20
CA LYS A 51 -7.04 -10.25 2.34
C LYS A 51 -8.55 -10.27 2.62
N ARG A 52 -9.12 -11.42 3.00
CA ARG A 52 -10.56 -11.58 3.31
C ARG A 52 -10.95 -10.96 4.65
N GLU A 53 -9.99 -10.84 5.57
CA GLU A 53 -10.20 -10.33 6.93
C GLU A 53 -9.72 -8.88 7.08
N PHE A 54 -9.13 -8.33 6.02
CA PHE A 54 -8.56 -6.99 6.03
C PHE A 54 -9.65 -5.94 6.18
N ASP A 55 -9.52 -5.10 7.23
CA ASP A 55 -10.43 -4.01 7.53
C ASP A 55 -9.76 -2.66 7.22
N PHE A 56 -10.20 -2.02 6.14
CA PHE A 56 -9.67 -0.72 5.71
C PHE A 56 -9.87 0.41 6.73
N THR A 57 -10.69 0.23 7.76
CA THR A 57 -10.84 1.21 8.85
C THR A 57 -9.75 1.10 9.91
N LYS A 58 -8.94 0.01 9.88
CA LYS A 58 -7.89 -0.32 10.85
C LYS A 58 -6.48 -0.33 10.27
N THR A 59 -6.27 0.32 9.13
CA THR A 59 -4.98 0.32 8.43
C THR A 59 -3.83 0.81 9.31
N ASP A 60 -4.12 1.66 10.31
CA ASP A 60 -3.13 2.14 11.27
C ASP A 60 -2.62 1.07 12.25
N GLU A 61 -3.30 -0.07 12.36
CA GLU A 61 -2.89 -1.19 13.21
C GLU A 61 -2.03 -2.20 12.46
N TYR A 62 -2.00 -2.14 11.12
CA TYR A 62 -1.43 -3.18 10.28
C TYR A 62 0.03 -2.91 9.88
N TYR A 63 0.77 -4.00 9.79
CA TYR A 63 2.08 -4.10 9.17
C TYR A 63 2.03 -5.12 8.05
N LYS A 64 2.52 -4.75 6.86
CA LYS A 64 2.68 -5.69 5.73
C LYS A 64 3.92 -6.55 5.97
N THR A 65 3.80 -7.85 5.78
CA THR A 65 4.97 -8.73 5.74
C THR A 65 5.80 -8.42 4.49
N VAL A 66 7.12 -8.31 4.66
CA VAL A 66 8.05 -8.15 3.52
C VAL A 66 8.29 -9.50 2.84
N ASN A 67 7.60 -10.54 3.29
CA ASN A 67 7.76 -11.93 2.85
C ASN A 67 9.18 -12.49 3.06
N LEU A 68 9.94 -11.89 3.99
CA LEU A 68 11.26 -12.33 4.42
C LEU A 68 11.22 -12.79 5.87
N TYR A 69 11.44 -14.07 6.07
CA TYR A 69 11.38 -14.74 7.36
C TYR A 69 12.73 -15.37 7.73
N LYS A 70 13.03 -15.36 9.01
CA LYS A 70 14.08 -16.16 9.62
C LYS A 70 13.43 -17.10 10.63
N PHE A 71 13.63 -18.39 10.49
CA PHE A 71 13.12 -19.40 11.42
C PHE A 71 14.27 -20.11 12.11
N SER A 72 14.18 -20.26 13.42
CA SER A 72 15.08 -21.13 14.14
C SER A 72 14.87 -22.59 13.72
N LYS A 73 15.93 -23.39 13.84
CA LYS A 73 15.82 -24.84 13.57
C LYS A 73 14.73 -25.50 14.40
N ASN A 74 14.67 -25.16 15.71
CA ASN A 74 13.66 -25.70 16.62
C ASN A 74 12.24 -25.33 16.18
N PHE A 75 12.00 -24.07 15.80
CA PHE A 75 10.69 -23.63 15.31
C PHE A 75 10.31 -24.35 14.02
N SER A 76 11.24 -24.46 13.07
CA SER A 76 11.00 -25.13 11.80
C SER A 76 10.65 -26.60 11.98
N GLU A 77 11.44 -27.36 12.76
CA GLU A 77 11.26 -28.80 12.93
C GLU A 77 10.07 -29.17 13.81
N LYS A 78 9.79 -28.37 14.85
CA LYS A 78 8.74 -28.69 15.82
C LYS A 78 7.36 -28.18 15.41
N TYR A 79 7.29 -27.05 14.74
CA TYR A 79 6.01 -26.39 14.42
C TYR A 79 5.82 -26.21 12.91
N TYR A 80 6.68 -25.43 12.25
CA TYR A 80 6.37 -24.98 10.91
C TYR A 80 6.25 -26.10 9.89
N VAL A 81 7.24 -26.99 9.80
CA VAL A 81 7.24 -28.10 8.80
C VAL A 81 6.08 -29.07 9.05
N PRO A 82 5.85 -29.60 10.28
CA PRO A 82 4.73 -30.50 10.51
C PRO A 82 3.36 -29.88 10.22
N PHE A 83 3.16 -28.62 10.59
CA PHE A 83 1.91 -27.92 10.29
C PHE A 83 1.74 -27.63 8.81
N LEU A 84 2.82 -27.27 8.10
CA LEU A 84 2.80 -27.05 6.65
C LEU A 84 2.42 -28.34 5.91
N GLU A 85 3.04 -29.47 6.26
CA GLU A 85 2.72 -30.77 5.67
C GLU A 85 1.26 -31.16 5.93
N ALA A 86 0.80 -31.01 7.16
CA ALA A 86 -0.60 -31.31 7.51
C ALA A 86 -1.58 -30.40 6.77
N TYR A 87 -1.25 -29.10 6.65
CA TYR A 87 -2.08 -28.12 5.95
C TYR A 87 -2.14 -28.41 4.45
N CYS A 88 -1.00 -28.67 3.80
CA CYS A 88 -0.95 -29.03 2.39
C CYS A 88 -1.74 -30.33 2.10
N ASN A 89 -1.66 -31.33 2.97
CA ASN A 89 -2.43 -32.57 2.82
C ASN A 89 -3.93 -32.36 2.98
N ALA A 90 -4.37 -31.43 3.83
CA ALA A 90 -5.77 -31.17 4.10
C ALA A 90 -6.41 -30.19 3.12
N MET A 91 -5.69 -29.14 2.74
CA MET A 91 -6.23 -27.98 1.98
C MET A 91 -5.70 -27.88 0.55
N GLY A 92 -4.68 -28.68 0.20
CA GLY A 92 -3.99 -28.60 -1.09
C GLY A 92 -2.85 -27.59 -1.11
N LEU A 93 -2.35 -27.28 -2.33
CA LEU A 93 -1.14 -26.48 -2.54
C LEU A 93 -1.42 -25.05 -3.04
N ASN A 94 -2.68 -24.61 -3.08
CA ASN A 94 -3.08 -23.32 -3.67
C ASN A 94 -3.37 -22.24 -2.61
N GLU A 95 -2.88 -22.42 -1.40
CA GLU A 95 -3.04 -21.46 -0.32
C GLU A 95 -1.70 -20.79 0.02
N TYR A 96 -1.76 -19.59 0.57
CA TYR A 96 -0.58 -18.89 1.06
C TYR A 96 0.04 -19.60 2.26
N TYR A 97 1.35 -19.75 2.29
CA TYR A 97 2.08 -20.41 3.39
C TYR A 97 1.91 -19.70 4.74
N GLU A 98 1.59 -18.41 4.74
CA GLU A 98 1.27 -17.64 5.95
C GLU A 98 0.02 -18.14 6.67
N GLN A 99 -0.88 -18.85 5.98
CA GLN A 99 -2.02 -19.47 6.66
C GLN A 99 -1.57 -20.49 7.69
N VAL A 100 -0.45 -21.16 7.46
CA VAL A 100 0.16 -22.07 8.44
C VAL A 100 0.66 -21.28 9.66
N LEU A 101 1.32 -20.14 9.44
CA LEU A 101 1.78 -19.27 10.52
C LEU A 101 0.62 -18.73 11.33
N LYS A 102 -0.49 -18.38 10.67
CA LYS A 102 -1.73 -17.99 11.34
C LYS A 102 -2.26 -19.07 12.28
N VAL A 103 -2.31 -20.33 11.82
CA VAL A 103 -2.75 -21.47 12.67
C VAL A 103 -1.84 -21.62 13.87
N ILE A 104 -0.51 -21.57 13.68
CA ILE A 104 0.46 -21.69 14.77
C ILE A 104 0.31 -20.55 15.78
N THR A 105 0.04 -19.31 15.31
CA THR A 105 -0.23 -18.16 16.19
C THR A 105 -1.41 -18.40 17.12
N PHE A 106 -2.49 -18.98 16.63
CA PHE A 106 -3.67 -19.30 17.44
C PHE A 106 -3.41 -20.35 18.51
N LEU A 107 -2.37 -21.17 18.36
CA LEU A 107 -1.99 -22.16 19.37
C LEU A 107 -1.19 -21.53 20.53
N GLY A 108 -0.80 -20.27 20.40
CA GLY A 108 -0.08 -19.53 21.44
C GLY A 108 1.41 -19.89 21.59
N ASP A 109 1.94 -20.74 20.71
CA ASP A 109 3.33 -21.19 20.73
C ASP A 109 4.21 -20.46 19.71
N LEU A 110 3.76 -19.34 19.18
CA LEU A 110 4.48 -18.59 18.15
C LEU A 110 5.63 -17.77 18.75
N GLU A 111 6.85 -18.19 18.50
CA GLU A 111 8.08 -17.46 18.86
C GLU A 111 8.63 -16.63 17.67
N ILE A 112 7.78 -15.97 16.91
CA ILE A 112 8.21 -15.13 15.79
C ILE A 112 8.03 -13.66 16.17
N LYS A 113 9.12 -12.90 16.13
CA LYS A 113 9.09 -11.43 16.33
C LYS A 113 8.89 -10.69 15.02
N ALA A 114 8.07 -9.67 15.05
CA ALA A 114 8.01 -8.70 13.96
C ALA A 114 9.16 -7.71 14.08
N VAL A 115 9.95 -7.57 13.02
CA VAL A 115 11.05 -6.59 12.97
C VAL A 115 10.73 -5.55 11.92
N LYS A 116 10.43 -4.35 12.40
CA LYS A 116 9.98 -3.23 11.57
C LYS A 116 11.13 -2.65 10.75
N LEU A 117 10.90 -2.45 9.46
CA LEU A 117 11.76 -1.63 8.63
C LEU A 117 11.64 -0.16 9.04
N ASN A 118 12.74 0.58 9.02
CA ASN A 118 12.83 1.98 9.41
C ASN A 118 13.28 2.87 8.26
N GLY A 119 12.83 2.50 7.05
CA GLY A 119 13.14 3.23 5.82
C GLY A 119 14.12 2.54 4.90
N GLU A 120 14.53 1.30 5.23
CA GLU A 120 15.20 0.42 4.30
C GLU A 120 14.27 0.18 3.10
N LYS A 121 14.84 0.23 1.89
CA LYS A 121 14.04 0.17 0.66
C LYS A 121 13.76 -1.26 0.27
N TRP A 122 12.53 -1.52 -0.04
CA TRP A 122 12.03 -2.77 -0.62
C TRP A 122 10.79 -2.49 -1.46
N TYR A 123 10.45 -3.38 -2.36
CA TYR A 123 9.22 -3.32 -3.14
C TYR A 123 8.84 -4.71 -3.64
N GLU A 124 7.54 -4.97 -3.76
CA GLU A 124 6.95 -6.17 -4.34
C GLU A 124 6.45 -5.82 -5.75
N ILE A 125 6.79 -6.61 -6.75
CA ILE A 125 6.54 -6.33 -8.16
C ILE A 125 5.47 -7.28 -8.66
N ASP A 126 4.22 -6.82 -8.72
CA ASP A 126 3.09 -7.57 -9.23
C ASP A 126 2.79 -7.23 -10.70
N ASP A 127 3.12 -6.03 -11.13
CA ASP A 127 2.88 -5.57 -12.49
C ASP A 127 3.98 -4.64 -13.03
N VAL A 128 3.79 -4.15 -14.28
CA VAL A 128 4.75 -3.25 -14.95
C VAL A 128 4.86 -1.90 -14.26
N GLN A 129 3.80 -1.44 -13.61
CA GLN A 129 3.83 -0.17 -12.86
C GLN A 129 4.67 -0.33 -11.58
N ASP A 130 4.57 -1.47 -10.92
CA ASP A 130 5.38 -1.79 -9.75
C ASP A 130 6.86 -1.89 -10.10
N LEU A 131 7.17 -2.48 -11.25
CA LEU A 131 8.54 -2.51 -11.78
C LEU A 131 9.10 -1.10 -11.95
N ASP A 132 8.36 -0.18 -12.58
CA ASP A 132 8.78 1.22 -12.77
C ASP A 132 8.99 1.95 -11.42
N ILE A 133 8.15 1.66 -10.42
CA ILE A 133 8.29 2.21 -9.07
C ILE A 133 9.53 1.63 -8.38
N ALA A 134 9.71 0.31 -8.43
CA ALA A 134 10.85 -0.37 -7.83
C ALA A 134 12.18 0.13 -8.43
N GLU A 135 12.27 0.24 -9.75
CA GLU A 135 13.41 0.83 -10.44
C GLU A 135 13.69 2.27 -9.97
N SER A 136 12.65 3.09 -9.83
CA SER A 136 12.79 4.47 -9.36
C SER A 136 13.21 4.54 -7.89
N LEU A 137 12.71 3.61 -7.06
CA LEU A 137 13.02 3.55 -5.63
C LEU A 137 14.47 3.17 -5.36
N LEU A 138 14.99 2.19 -6.11
CA LEU A 138 16.32 1.63 -5.94
C LEU A 138 17.39 2.33 -6.77
N ALA A 139 16.99 3.16 -7.74
CA ALA A 139 17.91 3.91 -8.59
C ALA A 139 18.86 4.81 -7.81
N GLY A 140 20.04 5.05 -8.37
CA GLY A 140 20.98 6.05 -7.90
C GLY A 140 20.40 7.46 -7.98
N LYS A 141 21.01 8.42 -7.28
CA LYS A 141 20.43 9.77 -7.11
C LYS A 141 20.13 10.48 -8.44
N GLU A 142 21.04 10.41 -9.40
CA GLU A 142 20.91 11.08 -10.70
C GLU A 142 19.83 10.40 -11.56
N GLU A 143 19.89 9.09 -11.68
CA GLU A 143 18.91 8.29 -12.41
C GLU A 143 17.51 8.41 -11.81
N LYS A 144 17.40 8.44 -10.48
CA LYS A 144 16.14 8.65 -9.78
C LYS A 144 15.51 10.00 -10.15
N LEU A 145 16.32 11.08 -10.22
CA LEU A 145 15.84 12.39 -10.63
C LEU A 145 15.29 12.36 -12.06
N GLU A 146 16.01 11.75 -13.00
CA GLU A 146 15.58 11.61 -14.39
C GLU A 146 14.27 10.84 -14.51
N LYS A 147 14.13 9.70 -13.79
CA LYS A 147 12.90 8.91 -13.77
C LYS A 147 11.73 9.71 -13.21
N MET A 148 11.94 10.46 -12.12
CA MET A 148 10.90 11.30 -11.50
C MET A 148 10.47 12.47 -12.41
N GLN A 149 11.37 13.09 -13.15
CA GLN A 149 11.04 14.18 -14.08
C GLN A 149 10.17 13.72 -15.26
N LYS A 150 10.30 12.45 -15.65
CA LYS A 150 9.48 11.85 -16.72
C LYS A 150 8.11 11.37 -16.24
N ARG A 151 7.89 11.32 -14.95
CA ARG A 151 6.66 10.82 -14.35
C ARG A 151 5.65 11.95 -14.15
N PHE A 152 4.44 11.76 -14.63
CA PHE A 152 3.33 12.70 -14.47
C PHE A 152 2.28 12.11 -13.52
N GLY A 153 2.39 12.40 -12.22
CA GLY A 153 1.48 11.90 -11.19
C GLY A 153 1.94 10.61 -10.51
N GLY A 154 1.08 10.04 -9.68
CA GLY A 154 1.40 8.84 -8.91
C GLY A 154 2.42 9.06 -7.79
N TYR A 155 2.69 10.30 -7.41
CA TYR A 155 3.69 10.62 -6.38
C TYR A 155 3.28 10.19 -4.96
N TRP A 156 2.02 9.90 -4.74
CA TRP A 156 1.52 9.34 -3.50
C TRP A 156 2.16 7.98 -3.12
N ARG A 157 2.72 7.28 -4.09
CA ARG A 157 3.52 6.05 -3.86
C ARG A 157 4.94 6.34 -3.33
N TYR A 158 5.31 7.60 -3.19
CA TYR A 158 6.61 8.04 -2.69
C TYR A 158 6.41 8.99 -1.49
N PRO A 159 5.96 8.50 -0.33
CA PRO A 159 5.52 9.34 0.78
C PRO A 159 6.61 10.26 1.34
N LYS A 160 7.89 9.93 1.10
CA LYS A 160 9.05 10.76 1.50
C LYS A 160 9.48 11.75 0.41
N LEU A 161 8.83 11.77 -0.75
CA LEU A 161 9.13 12.72 -1.81
C LEU A 161 8.59 14.10 -1.45
N ILE A 162 9.43 15.11 -1.52
CA ILE A 162 9.01 16.51 -1.42
C ILE A 162 8.73 17.00 -2.85
N ASP A 163 7.46 17.18 -3.17
CA ASP A 163 7.02 17.56 -4.50
C ASP A 163 6.94 19.08 -4.62
N PHE A 164 7.75 19.64 -5.54
CA PHE A 164 7.72 21.04 -5.94
C PHE A 164 7.15 21.24 -7.35
N CYS A 165 6.68 20.16 -7.98
CA CYS A 165 6.17 20.19 -9.37
C CYS A 165 4.70 20.57 -9.43
N TYR A 166 3.89 20.00 -8.56
CA TYR A 166 2.44 20.22 -8.56
C TYR A 166 2.01 21.21 -7.49
N LEU A 167 1.34 22.27 -7.93
CA LEU A 167 0.75 23.27 -7.05
C LEU A 167 -0.62 22.77 -6.54
N VAL A 168 -0.59 21.91 -5.53
CA VAL A 168 -1.81 21.41 -4.88
C VAL A 168 -2.15 22.27 -3.66
N ASN A 169 -3.44 22.44 -3.40
CA ASN A 169 -3.89 23.09 -2.16
C ASN A 169 -3.81 22.08 -1.00
N PRO A 170 -2.91 22.28 -0.01
CA PRO A 170 -2.75 21.34 1.09
C PRO A 170 -3.95 21.32 2.05
N TYR A 171 -4.87 22.29 1.94
CA TYR A 171 -6.07 22.41 2.76
C TYR A 171 -7.33 21.87 2.07
N PHE A 172 -7.19 21.28 0.89
CA PHE A 172 -8.29 20.72 0.12
C PHE A 172 -8.00 19.22 -0.17
N PRO A 173 -9.02 18.36 -0.11
CA PRO A 173 -10.42 18.62 0.26
C PRO A 173 -10.60 18.85 1.77
N ASN A 174 -11.58 19.64 2.15
CA ASN A 174 -11.93 19.78 3.56
C ASN A 174 -12.74 18.57 4.08
N LYS A 175 -12.79 18.40 5.40
CA LYS A 175 -13.45 17.22 6.03
C LYS A 175 -14.92 17.07 5.62
N LYS A 176 -15.64 18.17 5.43
CA LYS A 176 -17.07 18.14 5.03
C LYS A 176 -17.21 17.53 3.63
N LEU A 177 -16.41 18.00 2.67
CA LEU A 177 -16.42 17.47 1.30
C LEU A 177 -16.06 15.97 1.28
N VAL A 178 -15.03 15.57 2.04
CA VAL A 178 -14.64 14.15 2.15
C VAL A 178 -15.81 13.31 2.67
N SER A 179 -16.51 13.76 3.74
CA SER A 179 -17.66 13.04 4.28
C SER A 179 -18.82 12.97 3.29
N GLU A 180 -19.10 14.05 2.57
CA GLU A 180 -20.14 14.07 1.53
C GLU A 180 -19.82 13.10 0.38
N MET A 181 -18.56 13.05 -0.06
CA MET A 181 -18.13 12.11 -1.09
C MET A 181 -18.20 10.66 -0.61
N GLN A 182 -17.74 10.37 0.60
CA GLN A 182 -17.83 9.02 1.18
C GLN A 182 -19.28 8.52 1.28
N THR A 183 -20.21 9.38 1.72
CA THR A 183 -21.64 9.04 1.83
C THR A 183 -22.29 8.74 0.47
N ASN A 184 -21.81 9.39 -0.58
CA ASN A 184 -22.37 9.26 -1.93
C ASN A 184 -21.48 8.42 -2.87
N PHE A 185 -20.42 7.77 -2.37
CA PHE A 185 -19.37 7.18 -3.18
C PHE A 185 -19.89 6.14 -4.15
N GLU A 186 -20.71 5.21 -3.71
CA GLU A 186 -21.32 4.17 -4.54
C GLU A 186 -22.13 4.77 -5.69
N ARG A 187 -22.95 5.77 -5.39
CA ARG A 187 -23.73 6.49 -6.38
C ARG A 187 -22.86 7.25 -7.37
N LEU A 188 -21.83 7.92 -6.90
CA LEU A 188 -20.90 8.68 -7.76
C LEU A 188 -20.10 7.79 -8.70
N LEU A 189 -19.82 6.54 -8.30
CA LEU A 189 -19.18 5.55 -9.16
C LEU A 189 -20.15 4.93 -10.19
N GLY A 190 -21.40 4.72 -9.81
CA GLY A 190 -22.39 4.04 -10.65
C GLY A 190 -23.08 4.91 -11.68
N GLU A 191 -23.05 6.22 -11.52
CA GLU A 191 -23.80 7.17 -12.34
C GLU A 191 -22.89 8.00 -13.26
N TYR A 192 -23.40 8.37 -14.42
CA TYR A 192 -22.70 9.31 -15.30
C TYR A 192 -22.62 10.71 -14.66
N PRO A 193 -21.47 11.39 -14.73
CA PRO A 193 -21.34 12.75 -14.23
C PRO A 193 -22.16 13.73 -15.07
N SER A 194 -22.51 14.86 -14.48
CA SER A 194 -23.16 15.95 -15.19
C SER A 194 -22.26 16.48 -16.30
N GLY A 195 -22.85 16.74 -17.47
CA GLY A 195 -22.11 17.32 -18.60
C GLY A 195 -21.66 18.75 -18.36
N MET A 196 -20.72 19.22 -19.21
CA MET A 196 -20.12 20.57 -19.11
C MET A 196 -21.16 21.71 -19.09
N GLY A 197 -22.26 21.58 -19.84
CA GLY A 197 -23.31 22.60 -19.85
C GLY A 197 -23.98 22.78 -18.49
N VAL A 198 -24.26 21.70 -17.76
CA VAL A 198 -24.84 21.75 -16.41
C VAL A 198 -23.82 22.34 -15.42
N ASN A 199 -22.56 21.93 -15.50
CA ASN A 199 -21.49 22.45 -14.64
C ASN A 199 -21.26 23.94 -14.87
N SER A 200 -21.27 24.40 -16.13
CA SER A 200 -21.15 25.81 -16.49
C SER A 200 -22.35 26.64 -15.97
N LEU A 201 -23.56 26.10 -16.07
CA LEU A 201 -24.77 26.73 -15.54
C LEU A 201 -24.70 26.91 -13.99
N ILE A 202 -24.25 25.86 -13.28
CA ILE A 202 -24.09 25.91 -11.82
C ILE A 202 -23.01 26.94 -11.44
N ALA A 203 -21.86 26.89 -12.09
CA ALA A 203 -20.77 27.83 -11.87
C ALA A 203 -21.20 29.28 -12.14
N ALA A 204 -21.86 29.54 -13.27
CA ALA A 204 -22.39 30.85 -13.60
C ALA A 204 -23.33 31.40 -12.51
N LYS A 205 -24.20 30.53 -11.99
CA LYS A 205 -25.12 30.87 -10.92
C LYS A 205 -24.40 31.24 -9.60
N ILE A 206 -23.34 30.52 -9.26
CA ILE A 206 -22.51 30.78 -8.07
C ILE A 206 -21.78 32.14 -8.21
N PHE A 207 -21.24 32.43 -9.39
CA PHE A 207 -20.48 33.66 -9.65
C PHE A 207 -21.34 34.86 -10.08
N GLY A 208 -22.65 34.70 -10.21
CA GLY A 208 -23.55 35.77 -10.66
C GLY A 208 -23.35 36.15 -12.12
N LEU A 209 -22.98 35.21 -12.97
CA LEU A 209 -22.71 35.37 -14.38
C LEU A 209 -23.79 34.70 -15.23
N HIS A 210 -23.75 34.97 -16.54
CA HIS A 210 -24.55 34.24 -17.52
C HIS A 210 -23.85 32.92 -17.92
N ALA A 211 -24.59 31.85 -18.15
CA ALA A 211 -24.02 30.56 -18.49
C ALA A 211 -23.10 30.56 -19.73
N SER A 212 -23.36 31.45 -20.70
CA SER A 212 -22.52 31.63 -21.86
C SER A 212 -21.15 32.31 -21.61
N GLN A 213 -20.94 32.82 -20.38
CA GLN A 213 -19.70 33.47 -19.97
C GLN A 213 -18.78 32.55 -19.15
N VAL A 214 -19.22 31.33 -18.88
CA VAL A 214 -18.49 30.38 -18.02
C VAL A 214 -18.36 29.04 -18.69
N ILE A 215 -17.13 28.55 -18.76
CA ILE A 215 -16.83 27.19 -19.20
C ILE A 215 -16.14 26.45 -18.05
N VAL A 216 -16.60 25.22 -17.78
CA VAL A 216 -16.02 24.32 -16.78
C VAL A 216 -15.47 23.10 -17.49
N GLY A 217 -14.22 22.75 -17.27
CA GLY A 217 -13.56 21.59 -17.87
C GLY A 217 -12.60 20.87 -16.90
N ASN A 218 -12.05 19.75 -17.32
CA ASN A 218 -11.11 18.93 -16.53
C ASN A 218 -9.68 19.47 -16.67
N GLY A 219 -9.44 20.64 -16.14
CA GLY A 219 -8.14 21.29 -16.17
C GLY A 219 -7.89 22.14 -17.42
N ALA A 220 -6.78 22.89 -17.36
CA ALA A 220 -6.43 23.89 -18.36
C ALA A 220 -6.22 23.30 -19.77
N ALA A 221 -5.68 22.09 -19.87
CA ALA A 221 -5.40 21.46 -21.16
C ALA A 221 -6.67 21.18 -21.98
N GLU A 222 -7.75 20.77 -21.33
CA GLU A 222 -9.05 20.60 -22.01
C GLU A 222 -9.63 21.94 -22.46
N LEU A 223 -9.60 22.93 -21.59
CA LEU A 223 -10.10 24.27 -21.90
C LEU A 223 -9.32 24.93 -23.06
N ILE A 224 -7.99 24.84 -23.07
CA ILE A 224 -7.14 25.35 -24.15
C ILE A 224 -7.45 24.66 -25.49
N LYS A 225 -7.72 23.36 -25.49
CA LYS A 225 -8.10 22.63 -26.71
C LYS A 225 -9.50 22.98 -27.22
N SER A 226 -10.35 23.52 -26.35
CA SER A 226 -11.72 23.90 -26.69
C SER A 226 -11.84 25.33 -27.21
N LEU A 227 -10.78 26.12 -27.09
CA LEU A 227 -10.66 27.49 -27.65
C LEU A 227 -10.16 27.45 -29.08
#